data_f90ed0eae06dc81e90727996e4921d19
#
_entry.id   f90ed0eae06dc81e90727996e4921d19
#
_cell.length_a   1.000
_cell.length_b   1.000
_cell.length_c   1.000
_cell.angle_alpha   90.00
_cell.angle_beta   90.00
_cell.angle_gamma   90.00
#
_symmetry.space_group_name_H-M   'P 1'
#
loop_
_entity.id
_entity.type
_entity.pdbx_description
1 polymer ?
#
loop_
_entity_poly.entity_id
_entity_poly.type
_entity_poly.pdbx_seq_one_letter_code
_entity_poly.pdbx_strand_id
1 'polypeptide(L)'
;AGRWSRTPVPSGPRCRSGGRAAPVKFFGAPEVFKAHGLDIPGGGDFSTYPIALKSPAVAGTPDVRNAASIIKSIEMAVRAVEKGQASAVVTCPIHKKSLLDAGFNHAGHTAFLGELTGATPVMMLATEDFRVVPVTTHVPLKNVSKLLTKKLIITTAKIVAKDLTERFGIAKPRLAFTGLNPHAGEEGALGSEETRTIIPAIKELQAMGYHAQGPFPADTAFTPAMRMKFDVFFAMTHDQALIPVKTLDYRKAVNITLGLPIIRTSPAHGTAFDLVREGRTPDPESFIQALVWAKRLAQ
;
A
#
# COMPACT_ATOMS: atom_id res chain seq x y z
N ALA A 1 -16.18 -15.21 -34.76
CA ALA A 1 -15.82 -13.85 -34.36
C ALA A 1 -17.00 -13.25 -33.57
N GLY A 2 -17.05 -13.53 -32.26
CA GLY A 2 -18.10 -13.02 -31.37
C GLY A 2 -17.62 -11.74 -30.71
N ARG A 3 -18.35 -10.66 -30.88
CA ARG A 3 -18.12 -9.41 -30.13
C ARG A 3 -18.51 -9.66 -28.67
N TRP A 4 -17.54 -9.61 -27.77
CA TRP A 4 -17.78 -9.56 -26.33
C TRP A 4 -18.27 -8.15 -25.97
N SER A 5 -19.55 -8.02 -25.60
CA SER A 5 -20.08 -6.79 -25.01
C SER A 5 -19.42 -6.59 -23.66
N ARG A 6 -18.69 -5.48 -23.50
CA ARG A 6 -18.16 -5.02 -22.22
C ARG A 6 -19.33 -4.54 -21.35
N THR A 7 -19.77 -5.36 -20.41
CA THR A 7 -20.52 -4.84 -19.25
C THR A 7 -19.54 -4.05 -18.39
N PRO A 8 -19.86 -2.80 -18.03
CA PRO A 8 -18.97 -2.00 -17.20
C PRO A 8 -18.86 -2.63 -15.80
N VAL A 9 -17.64 -2.84 -15.34
CA VAL A 9 -17.36 -3.02 -13.91
C VAL A 9 -17.98 -1.83 -13.17
N PRO A 10 -18.64 -2.01 -12.01
CA PRO A 10 -19.09 -0.88 -11.22
C PRO A 10 -17.88 -0.01 -10.91
N SER A 11 -17.81 1.12 -11.58
CA SER A 11 -16.75 2.10 -11.37
C SER A 11 -16.93 2.62 -9.94
N GLY A 12 -15.93 2.40 -9.10
CA GLY A 12 -15.76 3.18 -7.89
C GLY A 12 -15.91 4.67 -8.23
N PRO A 13 -16.16 5.56 -7.27
CA PRO A 13 -16.58 6.93 -7.52
C PRO A 13 -15.70 7.59 -8.58
N ARG A 14 -16.29 7.93 -9.73
CA ARG A 14 -15.61 8.60 -10.83
C ARG A 14 -15.20 9.98 -10.36
N CYS A 15 -13.92 10.28 -10.42
CA CYS A 15 -13.43 11.64 -10.31
C CYS A 15 -14.15 12.48 -11.40
N ARG A 16 -15.06 13.37 -11.03
CA ARG A 16 -15.58 14.38 -11.95
C ARG A 16 -14.41 15.27 -12.33
N SER A 17 -14.04 15.26 -13.60
CA SER A 17 -13.09 16.20 -14.19
C SER A 17 -13.60 17.63 -13.97
N GLY A 18 -12.87 18.43 -13.18
CA GLY A 18 -13.22 19.84 -12.95
C GLY A 18 -12.98 20.35 -11.52
N GLY A 19 -12.51 19.54 -10.58
CA GLY A 19 -12.22 20.02 -9.22
C GLY A 19 -10.84 20.66 -9.11
N ARG A 20 -10.74 21.82 -8.40
CA ARG A 20 -9.47 22.42 -7.97
C ARG A 20 -8.52 21.37 -7.41
N ALA A 21 -7.21 21.50 -7.66
CA ALA A 21 -6.19 20.67 -7.02
C ALA A 21 -6.38 20.72 -5.49
N ALA A 22 -6.25 19.57 -4.82
CA ALA A 22 -6.33 19.57 -3.37
C ALA A 22 -5.11 20.30 -2.78
N PRO A 23 -5.26 21.11 -1.72
CA PRO A 23 -4.13 21.76 -1.07
C PRO A 23 -3.11 20.73 -0.59
N VAL A 24 -1.83 20.99 -0.86
CA VAL A 24 -0.70 20.13 -0.48
C VAL A 24 0.13 20.80 0.60
N LYS A 25 0.36 20.08 1.70
CA LYS A 25 1.29 20.46 2.76
C LYS A 25 2.54 19.62 2.66
N PHE A 26 3.68 20.23 2.36
CA PHE A 26 4.97 19.55 2.28
C PHE A 26 5.71 19.65 3.61
N PHE A 27 5.98 18.52 4.24
CA PHE A 27 6.79 18.41 5.46
C PHE A 27 8.16 17.85 5.08
N GLY A 28 9.18 18.69 5.04
CA GLY A 28 10.52 18.26 4.60
C GLY A 28 11.49 19.41 4.42
N ALA A 29 12.66 19.09 3.89
CA ALA A 29 13.72 20.04 3.65
C ALA A 29 13.56 20.70 2.28
N PRO A 30 13.32 22.02 2.22
CA PRO A 30 13.20 22.75 0.94
C PRO A 30 14.43 22.63 0.04
N GLU A 31 15.62 22.53 0.63
CA GLU A 31 16.89 22.38 -0.07
C GLU A 31 16.98 21.09 -0.90
N VAL A 32 16.14 20.08 -0.64
CA VAL A 32 16.07 18.89 -1.48
C VAL A 32 15.59 19.22 -2.89
N PHE A 33 14.64 20.12 -3.05
CA PHE A 33 14.20 20.57 -4.36
C PHE A 33 15.35 21.24 -5.14
N LYS A 34 16.09 22.13 -4.46
CA LYS A 34 17.25 22.82 -5.05
C LYS A 34 18.36 21.84 -5.45
N ALA A 35 18.62 20.81 -4.65
CA ALA A 35 19.60 19.77 -4.96
C ALA A 35 19.22 18.96 -6.22
N HIS A 36 17.94 18.97 -6.61
CA HIS A 36 17.44 18.37 -7.85
C HIS A 36 17.17 19.39 -8.97
N GLY A 37 17.63 20.63 -8.82
CA GLY A 37 17.42 21.69 -9.82
C GLY A 37 15.95 22.13 -9.95
N LEU A 38 15.17 21.96 -8.89
CA LEU A 38 13.75 22.29 -8.86
C LEU A 38 13.49 23.48 -7.93
N ASP A 39 12.59 24.36 -8.33
CA ASP A 39 12.06 25.40 -7.46
C ASP A 39 10.95 24.82 -6.57
N ILE A 40 10.86 25.34 -5.34
CA ILE A 40 9.77 24.98 -4.46
C ILE A 40 8.52 25.70 -4.96
N PRO A 41 7.42 24.98 -5.23
CA PRO A 41 6.16 25.64 -5.56
C PRO A 41 5.79 26.63 -4.45
N GLY A 42 5.64 27.89 -4.78
CA GLY A 42 5.26 28.95 -3.85
C GLY A 42 3.87 29.47 -4.14
N GLY A 43 3.03 29.61 -3.10
CA GLY A 43 1.71 30.21 -3.19
C GLY A 43 0.57 29.25 -3.59
N GLY A 44 -0.67 29.73 -3.50
CA GLY A 44 -1.87 28.96 -3.82
C GLY A 44 -2.11 27.77 -2.88
N ASP A 45 -2.32 26.62 -3.47
CA ASP A 45 -2.69 25.39 -2.74
C ASP A 45 -1.45 24.59 -2.22
N PHE A 46 -0.23 25.18 -2.21
CA PHE A 46 0.99 24.52 -1.73
C PHE A 46 1.61 25.24 -0.54
N SER A 47 1.77 24.56 0.58
CA SER A 47 2.37 25.06 1.81
C SER A 47 3.56 24.22 2.23
N THR A 48 4.67 24.86 2.59
CA THR A 48 5.89 24.18 3.04
C THR A 48 6.04 24.31 4.56
N TYR A 49 6.29 23.19 5.23
CA TYR A 49 6.66 23.08 6.63
C TYR A 49 8.12 22.62 6.72
N PRO A 50 9.07 23.55 6.80
CA PRO A 50 10.48 23.24 6.64
C PRO A 50 11.04 22.44 7.79
N ILE A 51 11.88 21.45 7.47
CA ILE A 51 12.64 20.65 8.42
C ILE A 51 14.09 20.72 7.99
N ALA A 52 14.94 21.27 8.88
CA ALA A 52 16.36 21.41 8.60
C ALA A 52 17.05 20.04 8.47
N LEU A 53 17.93 19.92 7.50
CA LEU A 53 18.86 18.81 7.37
C LEU A 53 20.10 19.02 8.22
N LYS A 54 20.69 17.94 8.73
CA LYS A 54 21.99 17.96 9.40
C LYS A 54 23.18 17.95 8.43
N SER A 55 22.93 17.53 7.20
CA SER A 55 23.92 17.47 6.12
C SER A 55 23.24 17.93 4.83
N PRO A 56 23.97 18.63 3.93
CA PRO A 56 23.43 19.05 2.64
C PRO A 56 22.84 17.87 1.86
N ALA A 57 21.71 18.10 1.20
CA ALA A 57 21.12 17.11 0.31
C ALA A 57 21.95 17.01 -0.97
N VAL A 58 22.33 15.79 -1.32
CA VAL A 58 23.00 15.47 -2.59
C VAL A 58 22.12 14.49 -3.37
N ALA A 59 21.78 14.86 -4.59
CA ALA A 59 20.92 14.05 -5.44
C ALA A 59 21.49 12.62 -5.63
N GLY A 60 20.65 11.60 -5.47
CA GLY A 60 21.06 10.20 -5.58
C GLY A 60 21.89 9.64 -4.42
N THR A 61 22.25 10.44 -3.41
CA THR A 61 23.13 10.03 -2.32
C THR A 61 22.45 10.12 -0.96
N PRO A 62 22.02 9.01 -0.37
CA PRO A 62 21.44 9.02 0.98
C PRO A 62 22.49 9.30 2.04
N ASP A 63 22.16 10.13 3.02
CA ASP A 63 23.05 10.46 4.14
C ASP A 63 22.38 10.09 5.48
N VAL A 64 23.05 9.23 6.26
CA VAL A 64 22.60 8.77 7.57
C VAL A 64 22.36 9.92 8.56
N ARG A 65 23.14 11.00 8.45
CA ARG A 65 22.99 12.20 9.30
C ARG A 65 21.62 12.86 9.17
N ASN A 66 20.94 12.68 8.06
CA ASN A 66 19.60 13.23 7.78
C ASN A 66 18.45 12.33 8.27
N ALA A 67 18.73 11.17 8.85
CA ALA A 67 17.71 10.20 9.28
C ALA A 67 16.68 10.82 10.25
N ALA A 68 17.16 11.58 11.24
CA ALA A 68 16.27 12.24 12.21
C ALA A 68 15.32 13.26 11.53
N SER A 69 15.78 13.97 10.50
CA SER A 69 14.95 14.91 9.73
C SER A 69 13.90 14.16 8.90
N ILE A 70 14.23 13.01 8.34
CA ILE A 70 13.30 12.15 7.59
C ILE A 70 12.22 11.60 8.55
N ILE A 71 12.61 11.07 9.71
CA ILE A 71 11.66 10.56 10.72
C ILE A 71 10.72 11.69 11.17
N LYS A 72 11.26 12.86 11.51
CA LYS A 72 10.48 14.03 11.90
C LYS A 72 9.48 14.46 10.84
N SER A 73 9.82 14.36 9.54
CA SER A 73 8.89 14.70 8.46
C SER A 73 7.66 13.81 8.46
N ILE A 74 7.84 12.52 8.69
CA ILE A 74 6.75 11.55 8.78
C ILE A 74 5.87 11.83 10.00
N GLU A 75 6.49 12.01 11.17
CA GLU A 75 5.78 12.33 12.42
C GLU A 75 4.94 13.61 12.30
N MET A 76 5.51 14.67 11.73
CA MET A 76 4.80 15.94 11.55
C MET A 76 3.62 15.79 10.58
N ALA A 77 3.79 15.05 9.49
CA ALA A 77 2.72 14.78 8.53
C ALA A 77 1.57 13.98 9.17
N VAL A 78 1.89 12.93 9.94
CA VAL A 78 0.90 12.14 10.69
C VAL A 78 0.14 13.02 11.67
N ARG A 79 0.84 13.78 12.51
CA ARG A 79 0.23 14.69 13.49
C ARG A 79 -0.64 15.76 12.85
N ALA A 80 -0.31 16.22 11.65
CA ALA A 80 -1.13 17.18 10.92
C ALA A 80 -2.49 16.58 10.54
N VAL A 81 -2.54 15.29 10.16
CA VAL A 81 -3.80 14.60 9.89
C VAL A 81 -4.58 14.34 11.17
N GLU A 82 -3.94 13.84 12.22
CA GLU A 82 -4.57 13.60 13.53
C GLU A 82 -5.22 14.86 14.12
N LYS A 83 -4.62 16.04 13.86
CA LYS A 83 -5.16 17.35 14.28
C LYS A 83 -6.20 17.93 13.30
N GLY A 84 -6.61 17.20 12.27
CA GLY A 84 -7.56 17.70 11.26
C GLY A 84 -7.01 18.81 10.36
N GLN A 85 -5.70 19.05 10.36
CA GLN A 85 -5.02 20.05 9.53
C GLN A 85 -4.73 19.56 8.11
N ALA A 86 -4.86 18.24 7.86
CA ALA A 86 -4.79 17.58 6.58
C ALA A 86 -5.72 16.37 6.62
N SER A 87 -6.15 15.89 5.43
CA SER A 87 -7.09 14.76 5.33
C SER A 87 -6.38 13.42 5.11
N ALA A 88 -5.15 13.43 4.60
CA ALA A 88 -4.39 12.22 4.30
C ALA A 88 -2.88 12.50 4.32
N VAL A 89 -2.09 11.44 4.47
CA VAL A 89 -0.63 11.47 4.31
C VAL A 89 -0.24 10.72 3.05
N VAL A 90 0.59 11.35 2.22
CA VAL A 90 1.28 10.69 1.11
C VAL A 90 2.77 10.69 1.41
N THR A 91 3.37 9.51 1.55
CA THR A 91 4.79 9.41 1.87
C THR A 91 5.62 9.05 0.64
N CYS A 92 6.76 9.72 0.47
CA CYS A 92 7.80 9.28 -0.46
C CYS A 92 8.53 8.04 0.08
N PRO A 93 9.16 7.23 -0.79
CA PRO A 93 10.00 6.11 -0.35
C PRO A 93 11.16 6.58 0.55
N ILE A 94 11.53 5.74 1.54
CA ILE A 94 12.67 5.98 2.43
C ILE A 94 13.80 4.98 2.18
N HIS A 95 15.03 5.40 2.39
CA HIS A 95 16.20 4.52 2.34
C HIS A 95 16.35 3.81 3.69
N LYS A 96 15.83 2.59 3.77
CA LYS A 96 15.76 1.80 5.02
C LYS A 96 17.13 1.64 5.69
N LYS A 97 18.17 1.35 4.91
CA LYS A 97 19.53 1.14 5.48
C LYS A 97 20.02 2.38 6.24
N SER A 98 19.92 3.58 5.66
CA SER A 98 20.35 4.81 6.34
C SER A 98 19.56 5.08 7.62
N LEU A 99 18.28 4.72 7.67
CA LEU A 99 17.47 4.87 8.88
C LEU A 99 17.86 3.82 9.94
N LEU A 100 18.07 2.56 9.56
CA LEU A 100 18.52 1.50 10.46
C LEU A 100 19.89 1.82 11.04
N ASP A 101 20.85 2.29 10.21
CA ASP A 101 22.18 2.72 10.64
C ASP A 101 22.14 3.89 11.63
N ALA A 102 21.05 4.68 11.61
CA ALA A 102 20.77 5.76 12.56
C ALA A 102 19.96 5.32 13.79
N GLY A 103 19.72 4.02 13.98
CA GLY A 103 18.99 3.49 15.14
C GLY A 103 17.47 3.44 14.98
N PHE A 104 16.93 3.57 13.76
CA PHE A 104 15.50 3.42 13.49
C PHE A 104 15.09 1.94 13.52
N ASN A 105 14.33 1.54 14.52
CA ASN A 105 14.02 0.13 14.83
C ASN A 105 12.78 -0.43 14.13
N HIS A 106 12.39 0.13 12.97
CA HIS A 106 11.21 -0.33 12.24
C HIS A 106 11.59 -0.91 10.87
N ALA A 107 10.86 -1.92 10.43
CA ALA A 107 11.06 -2.54 9.11
C ALA A 107 10.72 -1.62 7.92
N GLY A 108 10.10 -0.45 8.18
CA GLY A 108 9.73 0.55 7.20
C GLY A 108 8.56 1.40 7.65
N HIS A 109 7.99 2.21 6.73
CA HIS A 109 6.87 3.11 7.02
C HIS A 109 5.68 2.41 7.71
N THR A 110 5.27 1.26 7.22
CA THR A 110 4.06 0.58 7.71
C THR A 110 4.15 0.27 9.20
N ALA A 111 5.28 -0.30 9.66
CA ALA A 111 5.49 -0.59 11.08
C ALA A 111 5.57 0.70 11.92
N PHE A 112 6.30 1.70 11.42
CA PHE A 112 6.44 2.99 12.11
C PHE A 112 5.11 3.74 12.25
N LEU A 113 4.30 3.76 11.20
CA LEU A 113 2.97 4.38 11.24
C LEU A 113 2.03 3.65 12.20
N GLY A 114 2.11 2.32 12.26
CA GLY A 114 1.37 1.53 13.24
C GLY A 114 1.71 1.91 14.67
N GLU A 115 3.00 2.09 14.99
CA GLU A 115 3.45 2.53 16.31
C GLU A 115 3.00 3.97 16.61
N LEU A 116 3.22 4.90 15.69
CA LEU A 116 2.82 6.31 15.86
C LEU A 116 1.33 6.49 16.14
N THR A 117 0.49 5.62 15.57
CA THR A 117 -0.97 5.73 15.68
C THR A 117 -1.60 4.71 16.63
N GLY A 118 -0.79 3.83 17.27
CA GLY A 118 -1.28 2.76 18.14
C GLY A 118 -2.18 1.74 17.43
N ALA A 119 -2.03 1.57 16.10
CA ALA A 119 -2.91 0.78 15.27
C ALA A 119 -2.18 -0.43 14.64
N THR A 120 -2.95 -1.41 14.17
CA THR A 120 -2.43 -2.55 13.41
C THR A 120 -2.52 -2.27 11.92
N PRO A 121 -1.40 -1.93 11.25
CA PRO A 121 -1.41 -1.58 9.85
C PRO A 121 -1.47 -2.82 8.96
N VAL A 122 -2.19 -2.72 7.85
CA VAL A 122 -2.25 -3.74 6.79
C VAL A 122 -1.86 -3.11 5.46
N MET A 123 -0.90 -3.72 4.76
CA MET A 123 -0.48 -3.29 3.44
C MET A 123 -1.46 -3.79 2.38
N MET A 124 -1.96 -2.90 1.54
CA MET A 124 -2.72 -3.22 0.34
C MET A 124 -2.07 -2.55 -0.86
N LEU A 125 -1.82 -3.32 -1.91
CA LEU A 125 -1.44 -2.78 -3.22
C LEU A 125 -2.72 -2.62 -4.06
N ALA A 126 -2.83 -1.50 -4.75
CA ALA A 126 -3.99 -1.19 -5.58
C ALA A 126 -3.58 -0.57 -6.92
N THR A 127 -4.32 -0.94 -7.95
CA THR A 127 -4.50 -0.19 -9.20
C THR A 127 -5.96 0.24 -9.29
N GLU A 128 -6.39 0.86 -10.39
CA GLU A 128 -7.80 1.25 -10.55
C GLU A 128 -8.76 0.06 -10.36
N ASP A 129 -8.42 -1.10 -10.96
CA ASP A 129 -9.32 -2.26 -11.07
C ASP A 129 -8.86 -3.47 -10.26
N PHE A 130 -7.81 -3.36 -9.45
CA PHE A 130 -7.27 -4.51 -8.74
C PHE A 130 -6.72 -4.12 -7.37
N ARG A 131 -7.08 -4.89 -6.33
CA ARG A 131 -6.59 -4.72 -4.96
C ARG A 131 -6.11 -6.05 -4.43
N VAL A 132 -4.91 -6.05 -3.85
CA VAL A 132 -4.33 -7.26 -3.27
C VAL A 132 -3.61 -6.96 -1.96
N VAL A 133 -3.77 -7.85 -1.02
CA VAL A 133 -3.23 -7.77 0.35
C VAL A 133 -2.33 -8.98 0.58
N PRO A 134 -1.03 -8.82 0.78
CA PRO A 134 -0.19 -9.90 1.27
C PRO A 134 -0.46 -10.14 2.75
N VAL A 135 -0.85 -11.37 3.11
CA VAL A 135 -1.10 -11.76 4.50
C VAL A 135 0.21 -11.83 5.28
N THR A 136 1.27 -12.37 4.65
CA THR A 136 2.63 -12.29 5.19
C THR A 136 3.48 -11.36 4.33
N THR A 137 4.22 -10.43 4.99
CA THR A 137 5.04 -9.42 4.33
C THR A 137 6.47 -9.47 4.83
N HIS A 138 7.44 -9.18 3.95
CA HIS A 138 8.86 -8.97 4.29
C HIS A 138 9.49 -10.06 5.18
N VAL A 139 9.04 -11.30 5.03
CA VAL A 139 9.58 -12.47 5.76
C VAL A 139 10.22 -13.46 4.79
N PRO A 140 11.30 -14.14 5.18
CA PRO A 140 11.87 -15.20 4.36
C PRO A 140 10.83 -16.27 4.04
N LEU A 141 10.82 -16.77 2.80
CA LEU A 141 9.83 -17.75 2.33
C LEU A 141 9.73 -18.98 3.25
N LYS A 142 10.88 -19.47 3.76
CA LYS A 142 10.94 -20.61 4.70
C LYS A 142 10.17 -20.39 6.01
N ASN A 143 9.87 -19.14 6.36
CA ASN A 143 9.16 -18.80 7.59
C ASN A 143 7.66 -18.56 7.38
N VAL A 144 7.19 -18.50 6.12
CA VAL A 144 5.80 -18.16 5.79
C VAL A 144 4.83 -19.15 6.41
N SER A 145 5.01 -20.44 6.19
CA SER A 145 4.13 -21.49 6.74
C SER A 145 3.98 -21.40 8.26
N LYS A 146 5.07 -21.10 8.98
CA LYS A 146 5.05 -20.94 10.44
C LYS A 146 4.31 -19.68 10.90
N LEU A 147 4.42 -18.59 10.15
CA LEU A 147 3.84 -17.28 10.50
C LEU A 147 2.38 -17.18 10.05
N LEU A 148 1.97 -17.95 9.04
CA LEU A 148 0.62 -17.96 8.50
C LEU A 148 -0.32 -18.68 9.46
N THR A 149 -0.99 -17.94 10.32
CA THR A 149 -1.95 -18.46 11.30
C THR A 149 -3.38 -18.08 10.93
N LYS A 150 -4.35 -18.89 11.38
CA LYS A 150 -5.78 -18.58 11.25
C LYS A 150 -6.09 -17.19 11.80
N LYS A 151 -5.54 -16.83 12.97
CA LYS A 151 -5.71 -15.52 13.60
C LYS A 151 -5.20 -14.39 12.71
N LEU A 152 -4.01 -14.55 12.10
CA LEU A 152 -3.44 -13.52 11.20
C LEU A 152 -4.36 -13.28 9.99
N ILE A 153 -4.83 -14.35 9.33
CA ILE A 153 -5.73 -14.26 8.17
C ILE A 153 -7.01 -13.51 8.56
N ILE A 154 -7.67 -13.92 9.65
CA ILE A 154 -8.93 -13.33 10.11
C ILE A 154 -8.74 -11.86 10.49
N THR A 155 -7.70 -11.54 11.27
CA THR A 155 -7.43 -10.15 11.68
C THR A 155 -7.18 -9.27 10.47
N THR A 156 -6.34 -9.70 9.53
CA THR A 156 -6.06 -8.99 8.29
C THR A 156 -7.33 -8.76 7.48
N ALA A 157 -8.15 -9.80 7.29
CA ALA A 157 -9.40 -9.71 6.54
C ALA A 157 -10.40 -8.74 7.17
N LYS A 158 -10.54 -8.75 8.49
CA LYS A 158 -11.44 -7.83 9.22
C LYS A 158 -11.02 -6.37 9.05
N ILE A 159 -9.73 -6.07 9.18
CA ILE A 159 -9.19 -4.72 8.98
C ILE A 159 -9.47 -4.26 7.55
N VAL A 160 -9.16 -5.10 6.58
CA VAL A 160 -9.35 -4.76 5.16
C VAL A 160 -10.83 -4.57 4.83
N ALA A 161 -11.71 -5.48 5.26
CA ALA A 161 -13.14 -5.38 5.01
C ALA A 161 -13.75 -4.11 5.63
N LYS A 162 -13.33 -3.76 6.85
CA LYS A 162 -13.74 -2.51 7.50
C LYS A 162 -13.36 -1.29 6.66
N ASP A 163 -12.09 -1.17 6.30
CA ASP A 163 -11.62 -0.01 5.52
C ASP A 163 -12.24 0.04 4.12
N LEU A 164 -12.45 -1.10 3.46
CA LEU A 164 -13.16 -1.16 2.18
C LEU A 164 -14.61 -0.66 2.31
N THR A 165 -15.26 -0.93 3.42
CA THR A 165 -16.62 -0.42 3.68
C THR A 165 -16.61 1.07 4.00
N GLU A 166 -15.78 1.50 4.94
CA GLU A 166 -15.80 2.85 5.50
C GLU A 166 -15.17 3.89 4.57
N ARG A 167 -14.10 3.53 3.86
CA ARG A 167 -13.30 4.48 3.05
C ARG A 167 -13.44 4.30 1.56
N PHE A 168 -13.74 3.07 1.10
CA PHE A 168 -13.90 2.80 -0.33
C PHE A 168 -15.37 2.74 -0.76
N GLY A 169 -16.31 2.80 0.20
CA GLY A 169 -17.75 2.77 -0.07
C GLY A 169 -18.28 1.42 -0.56
N ILE A 170 -17.54 0.32 -0.29
CA ILE A 170 -17.94 -1.04 -0.69
C ILE A 170 -18.69 -1.69 0.48
N ALA A 171 -20.01 -1.57 0.52
CA ALA A 171 -20.81 -1.97 1.67
C ALA A 171 -20.67 -3.45 2.09
N LYS A 172 -20.46 -4.37 1.14
CA LYS A 172 -20.25 -5.81 1.39
C LYS A 172 -19.10 -6.32 0.53
N PRO A 173 -17.83 -6.07 0.92
CA PRO A 173 -16.68 -6.43 0.10
C PRO A 173 -16.57 -7.95 -0.08
N ARG A 174 -16.34 -8.36 -1.32
CA ARG A 174 -16.13 -9.76 -1.73
C ARG A 174 -14.65 -10.07 -1.61
N LEU A 175 -14.30 -10.97 -0.70
CA LEU A 175 -12.95 -11.29 -0.29
C LEU A 175 -12.51 -12.61 -0.94
N ALA A 176 -11.46 -12.60 -1.76
CA ALA A 176 -10.85 -13.78 -2.33
C ALA A 176 -9.55 -14.14 -1.62
N PHE A 177 -9.36 -15.40 -1.26
CA PHE A 177 -8.13 -15.88 -0.63
C PHE A 177 -7.40 -16.83 -1.57
N THR A 178 -6.09 -16.68 -1.74
CA THR A 178 -5.27 -17.66 -2.45
C THR A 178 -4.88 -18.81 -1.52
N GLY A 179 -4.48 -19.94 -2.09
CA GLY A 179 -3.68 -20.93 -1.38
C GLY A 179 -2.25 -20.43 -1.15
N LEU A 180 -1.54 -21.06 -0.24
CA LEU A 180 -0.11 -20.94 -0.05
C LEU A 180 0.64 -21.83 -1.04
N ASN A 181 0.18 -23.09 -1.15
CA ASN A 181 0.80 -24.13 -1.94
C ASN A 181 0.27 -24.15 -3.39
N PRO A 182 1.00 -24.77 -4.34
CA PRO A 182 0.50 -25.01 -5.70
C PRO A 182 -0.87 -25.68 -5.69
N HIS A 183 -1.73 -25.35 -6.65
CA HIS A 183 -3.11 -25.86 -6.78
C HIS A 183 -3.94 -25.75 -5.49
N ALA A 184 -3.64 -24.73 -4.64
CA ALA A 184 -4.26 -24.54 -3.34
C ALA A 184 -4.17 -25.82 -2.45
N GLY A 185 -3.01 -26.49 -2.50
CA GLY A 185 -2.69 -27.66 -1.68
C GLY A 185 -3.24 -29.00 -2.20
N GLU A 186 -3.96 -29.04 -3.34
CA GLU A 186 -4.50 -30.27 -3.95
C GLU A 186 -5.13 -31.20 -2.88
N GLU A 187 -6.13 -30.71 -2.15
CA GLU A 187 -6.81 -31.44 -1.05
C GLU A 187 -5.87 -31.98 0.06
N GLY A 188 -4.66 -31.42 0.17
CA GLY A 188 -3.65 -31.80 1.16
C GLY A 188 -2.50 -32.64 0.59
N ALA A 189 -2.53 -32.99 -0.69
CA ALA A 189 -1.44 -33.73 -1.35
C ALA A 189 -0.17 -32.88 -1.55
N LEU A 190 -0.32 -31.55 -1.68
CA LEU A 190 0.77 -30.62 -1.88
C LEU A 190 1.01 -29.68 -0.71
N GLY A 191 0.63 -30.08 0.48
CA GLY A 191 0.77 -29.30 1.71
C GLY A 191 -0.52 -29.30 2.54
N SER A 192 -0.41 -28.91 3.78
CA SER A 192 -1.55 -28.95 4.71
C SER A 192 -1.99 -27.57 5.22
N GLU A 193 -1.34 -26.51 4.80
CA GLU A 193 -1.63 -25.14 5.26
C GLU A 193 -3.04 -24.70 4.86
N GLU A 194 -3.51 -25.12 3.70
CA GLU A 194 -4.87 -24.85 3.24
C GLU A 194 -5.89 -25.51 4.18
N THR A 195 -5.76 -26.81 4.42
CA THR A 195 -6.71 -27.59 5.22
C THR A 195 -6.65 -27.24 6.70
N ARG A 196 -5.47 -26.95 7.25
CA ARG A 196 -5.26 -26.68 8.68
C ARG A 196 -5.44 -25.22 9.06
N THR A 197 -5.23 -24.29 8.13
CA THR A 197 -5.13 -22.85 8.44
C THR A 197 -6.06 -22.00 7.58
N ILE A 198 -5.95 -22.06 6.24
CA ILE A 198 -6.63 -21.12 5.35
C ILE A 198 -8.13 -21.42 5.28
N ILE A 199 -8.51 -22.67 5.00
CA ILE A 199 -9.93 -23.08 4.94
C ILE A 199 -10.64 -22.81 6.27
N PRO A 200 -10.10 -23.18 7.46
CA PRO A 200 -10.70 -22.83 8.72
C PRO A 200 -10.85 -21.32 8.96
N ALA A 201 -9.90 -20.49 8.48
CA ALA A 201 -10.00 -19.04 8.58
C ALA A 201 -11.14 -18.50 7.70
N ILE A 202 -11.27 -18.99 6.46
CA ILE A 202 -12.34 -18.60 5.54
C ILE A 202 -13.71 -18.98 6.10
N LYS A 203 -13.86 -20.21 6.61
CA LYS A 203 -15.12 -20.68 7.24
C LYS A 203 -15.52 -19.82 8.44
N GLU A 204 -14.56 -19.42 9.26
CA GLU A 204 -14.83 -18.55 10.42
C GLU A 204 -15.24 -17.14 9.96
N LEU A 205 -14.60 -16.57 8.94
CA LEU A 205 -15.02 -15.30 8.32
C LEU A 205 -16.44 -15.38 7.76
N GLN A 206 -16.79 -16.48 7.08
CA GLN A 206 -18.16 -16.72 6.58
C GLN A 206 -19.18 -16.80 7.72
N ALA A 207 -18.86 -17.49 8.80
CA ALA A 207 -19.71 -17.57 9.99
C ALA A 207 -19.90 -16.19 10.66
N MET A 208 -18.93 -15.28 10.52
CA MET A 208 -19.04 -13.88 10.96
C MET A 208 -19.80 -12.98 9.95
N GLY A 209 -20.29 -13.51 8.83
CA GLY A 209 -21.06 -12.78 7.81
C GLY A 209 -20.22 -12.12 6.71
N TYR A 210 -18.90 -12.38 6.62
CA TYR A 210 -18.08 -11.86 5.52
C TYR A 210 -18.26 -12.68 4.24
N HIS A 211 -18.26 -12.03 3.09
CA HIS A 211 -18.26 -12.69 1.77
C HIS A 211 -16.86 -13.18 1.42
N ALA A 212 -16.36 -14.18 2.11
CA ALA A 212 -15.03 -14.78 1.95
C ALA A 212 -15.08 -16.04 1.12
N GLN A 213 -14.22 -16.19 0.12
CA GLN A 213 -14.14 -17.35 -0.77
C GLN A 213 -12.70 -17.76 -1.03
N GLY A 214 -12.49 -19.03 -1.29
CA GLY A 214 -11.19 -19.66 -1.56
C GLY A 214 -10.98 -20.92 -0.69
N PRO A 215 -9.75 -21.42 -0.57
CA PRO A 215 -8.56 -20.91 -1.24
C PRO A 215 -8.57 -21.19 -2.76
N PHE A 216 -8.21 -20.20 -3.56
CA PHE A 216 -8.02 -20.34 -4.98
C PHE A 216 -6.53 -20.59 -5.31
N PRO A 217 -6.19 -21.40 -6.33
CA PRO A 217 -4.81 -21.48 -6.81
C PRO A 217 -4.28 -20.10 -7.18
N ALA A 218 -3.10 -19.74 -6.67
CA ALA A 218 -2.57 -18.37 -6.82
C ALA A 218 -2.26 -18.00 -8.27
N ASP A 219 -1.90 -18.97 -9.11
CA ASP A 219 -1.62 -18.80 -10.54
C ASP A 219 -2.85 -18.40 -11.37
N THR A 220 -4.06 -18.78 -10.95
CA THR A 220 -5.31 -18.50 -11.64
C THR A 220 -6.20 -17.48 -10.94
N ALA A 221 -5.91 -17.16 -9.67
CA ALA A 221 -6.72 -16.26 -8.84
C ALA A 221 -6.86 -14.85 -9.42
N PHE A 222 -5.88 -14.37 -10.19
CA PHE A 222 -5.81 -12.97 -10.63
C PHE A 222 -6.24 -12.76 -12.10
N THR A 223 -6.87 -13.74 -12.70
CA THR A 223 -7.41 -13.65 -14.05
C THR A 223 -8.48 -12.55 -14.18
N PRO A 224 -8.70 -11.97 -15.36
CA PRO A 224 -9.71 -10.92 -15.54
C PRO A 224 -11.10 -11.32 -15.03
N ALA A 225 -11.51 -12.58 -15.25
CA ALA A 225 -12.79 -13.11 -14.78
C ALA A 225 -12.89 -13.14 -13.25
N MET A 226 -11.80 -13.50 -12.56
CA MET A 226 -11.75 -13.50 -11.09
C MET A 226 -11.73 -12.08 -10.52
N ARG A 227 -10.97 -11.15 -11.14
CA ARG A 227 -10.93 -9.74 -10.72
C ARG A 227 -12.28 -9.03 -10.81
N MET A 228 -13.17 -9.44 -11.70
CA MET A 228 -14.55 -8.94 -11.77
C MET A 228 -15.45 -9.50 -10.65
N LYS A 229 -15.14 -10.66 -10.12
CA LYS A 229 -15.94 -11.31 -9.06
C LYS A 229 -15.63 -10.82 -7.66
N PHE A 230 -14.43 -10.32 -7.41
CA PHE A 230 -13.95 -9.98 -6.07
C PHE A 230 -13.45 -8.54 -6.00
N ASP A 231 -13.60 -7.94 -4.83
CA ASP A 231 -13.21 -6.55 -4.57
C ASP A 231 -11.78 -6.45 -4.05
N VAL A 232 -11.29 -7.51 -3.40
CA VAL A 232 -9.92 -7.62 -2.89
C VAL A 232 -9.46 -9.08 -2.81
N PHE A 233 -8.16 -9.28 -3.05
CA PHE A 233 -7.50 -10.58 -2.97
C PHE A 233 -6.54 -10.61 -1.79
N PHE A 234 -6.55 -11.70 -1.03
CA PHE A 234 -5.59 -11.99 0.02
C PHE A 234 -4.62 -13.06 -0.47
N ALA A 235 -3.39 -12.67 -0.71
CA ALA A 235 -2.32 -13.58 -1.11
C ALA A 235 -1.50 -13.98 0.12
N MET A 236 -1.15 -15.24 0.23
CA MET A 236 -0.49 -15.75 1.43
C MET A 236 0.95 -15.27 1.57
N THR A 237 1.61 -14.96 0.44
CA THR A 237 2.99 -14.44 0.42
C THR A 237 3.07 -13.07 -0.23
N HIS A 238 4.17 -12.36 0.07
CA HIS A 238 4.50 -11.08 -0.54
C HIS A 238 4.51 -11.15 -2.07
N ASP A 239 5.21 -12.11 -2.65
CA ASP A 239 5.39 -12.18 -4.11
C ASP A 239 4.13 -12.63 -4.84
N GLN A 240 3.30 -13.51 -4.25
CA GLN A 240 1.96 -13.81 -4.79
C GLN A 240 1.10 -12.54 -4.93
N ALA A 241 1.27 -11.56 -4.03
CA ALA A 241 0.53 -10.30 -4.10
C ALA A 241 1.17 -9.31 -5.08
N LEU A 242 2.49 -9.13 -5.03
CA LEU A 242 3.15 -8.02 -5.72
C LEU A 242 3.42 -8.30 -7.20
N ILE A 243 3.70 -9.55 -7.57
CA ILE A 243 3.92 -9.92 -8.97
C ILE A 243 2.70 -9.57 -9.83
N PRO A 244 1.46 -10.03 -9.51
CA PRO A 244 0.32 -9.74 -10.37
C PRO A 244 0.00 -8.25 -10.45
N VAL A 245 0.02 -7.50 -9.35
CA VAL A 245 -0.30 -6.07 -9.39
C VAL A 245 0.72 -5.28 -10.20
N LYS A 246 2.00 -5.60 -10.07
CA LYS A 246 3.06 -4.93 -10.81
C LYS A 246 3.11 -5.35 -12.28
N THR A 247 2.74 -6.58 -12.60
CA THR A 247 2.62 -7.04 -13.99
C THR A 247 1.43 -6.39 -14.70
N LEU A 248 0.34 -6.15 -13.97
CA LEU A 248 -0.85 -5.49 -14.53
C LEU A 248 -0.63 -4.01 -14.81
N ASP A 249 -0.09 -3.27 -13.87
CA ASP A 249 0.21 -1.85 -14.06
C ASP A 249 1.27 -1.37 -13.04
N TYR A 250 2.54 -1.54 -13.40
CA TYR A 250 3.67 -1.11 -12.56
C TYR A 250 3.66 0.40 -12.27
N ARG A 251 3.28 1.19 -13.28
CA ARG A 251 3.35 2.65 -13.21
C ARG A 251 2.29 3.25 -12.29
N LYS A 252 1.08 2.66 -12.27
CA LYS A 252 -0.06 3.18 -11.51
C LYS A 252 -0.34 2.44 -10.20
N ALA A 253 0.44 1.39 -9.92
CA ALA A 253 0.32 0.68 -8.65
C ALA A 253 0.66 1.61 -7.48
N VAL A 254 -0.18 1.60 -6.44
CA VAL A 254 0.00 2.34 -5.20
C VAL A 254 -0.02 1.41 -4.00
N ASN A 255 0.67 1.81 -2.95
CA ASN A 255 0.57 1.16 -1.64
C ASN A 255 -0.34 1.99 -0.74
N ILE A 256 -1.41 1.39 -0.26
CA ILE A 256 -2.36 1.98 0.68
C ILE A 256 -2.22 1.24 2.01
N THR A 257 -1.98 1.97 3.09
CA THR A 257 -1.90 1.36 4.43
C THR A 257 -3.27 1.44 5.09
N LEU A 258 -3.90 0.28 5.26
CA LEU A 258 -5.18 0.10 5.91
C LEU A 258 -5.02 -0.11 7.43
N GLY A 259 -6.13 0.01 8.18
CA GLY A 259 -6.16 -0.19 9.63
C GLY A 259 -5.61 0.95 10.47
N LEU A 260 -5.08 2.01 9.86
CA LEU A 260 -4.67 3.22 10.56
C LEU A 260 -5.87 4.14 10.79
N PRO A 261 -5.88 4.97 11.86
CA PRO A 261 -6.91 6.01 12.04
C PRO A 261 -6.81 7.14 11.00
N ILE A 262 -5.76 7.17 10.22
CA ILE A 262 -5.48 8.14 9.17
C ILE A 262 -5.45 7.46 7.80
N ILE A 263 -5.70 8.22 6.73
CA ILE A 263 -5.50 7.77 5.36
C ILE A 263 -4.02 7.92 5.01
N ARG A 264 -3.40 6.81 4.60
CA ARG A 264 -2.01 6.86 4.12
C ARG A 264 -1.84 6.11 2.81
N THR A 265 -1.26 6.79 1.84
CA THR A 265 -0.87 6.22 0.55
C THR A 265 0.60 6.47 0.24
N SER A 266 1.17 5.70 -0.65
CA SER A 266 2.53 5.90 -1.16
C SER A 266 2.70 5.24 -2.53
N PRO A 267 3.71 5.66 -3.32
CA PRO A 267 4.08 4.92 -4.52
C PRO A 267 4.51 3.49 -4.18
N ALA A 268 4.36 2.58 -5.13
CA ALA A 268 4.69 1.17 -5.00
C ALA A 268 6.14 0.82 -5.42
N HIS A 269 6.99 1.84 -5.61
CA HIS A 269 8.42 1.69 -5.94
C HIS A 269 9.33 2.13 -4.79
N GLY A 270 10.64 1.89 -4.94
CA GLY A 270 11.68 2.33 -4.00
C GLY A 270 12.17 3.76 -4.24
N THR A 271 13.30 4.11 -3.62
CA THR A 271 13.88 5.46 -3.63
C THR A 271 14.48 5.89 -4.97
N ALA A 272 14.75 4.97 -5.87
CA ALA A 272 15.30 5.23 -7.21
C ALA A 272 16.62 6.06 -7.21
N PHE A 273 17.45 5.96 -6.17
CA PHE A 273 18.72 6.68 -6.09
C PHE A 273 19.70 6.30 -7.19
N ASP A 274 19.67 5.06 -7.65
CA ASP A 274 20.44 4.54 -8.78
C ASP A 274 20.12 5.30 -10.07
N LEU A 275 18.84 5.49 -10.39
CA LEU A 275 18.42 6.25 -11.56
C LEU A 275 18.95 7.68 -11.52
N VAL A 276 18.85 8.33 -10.35
CA VAL A 276 19.32 9.72 -10.20
C VAL A 276 20.84 9.80 -10.33
N ARG A 277 21.59 8.83 -9.79
CA ARG A 277 23.06 8.78 -9.97
C ARG A 277 23.47 8.57 -11.43
N GLU A 278 22.66 7.86 -12.20
CA GLU A 278 22.84 7.65 -13.64
C GLU A 278 22.38 8.85 -14.50
N GLY A 279 21.93 9.94 -13.86
CA GLY A 279 21.40 11.12 -14.56
C GLY A 279 20.02 10.89 -15.21
N ARG A 280 19.31 9.86 -14.79
CA ARG A 280 17.97 9.51 -15.29
C ARG A 280 16.89 10.08 -14.39
N THR A 281 15.78 10.48 -14.98
CA THR A 281 14.61 10.98 -14.22
C THR A 281 13.72 9.82 -13.83
N PRO A 282 13.41 9.63 -12.52
CA PRO A 282 12.42 8.66 -12.08
C PRO A 282 11.02 9.00 -12.59
N ASP A 283 10.22 7.99 -12.90
CA ASP A 283 8.82 8.15 -13.31
C ASP A 283 7.96 8.56 -12.10
N PRO A 284 7.29 9.73 -12.12
CA PRO A 284 6.48 10.20 -11.00
C PRO A 284 5.07 9.59 -10.94
N GLU A 285 4.66 8.79 -11.93
CA GLU A 285 3.27 8.37 -12.10
C GLU A 285 2.70 7.68 -10.85
N SER A 286 3.42 6.72 -10.24
CA SER A 286 2.96 6.04 -9.04
C SER A 286 2.78 6.99 -7.84
N PHE A 287 3.59 8.05 -7.74
CA PHE A 287 3.41 9.08 -6.72
C PHE A 287 2.18 9.96 -6.99
N ILE A 288 1.96 10.32 -8.26
CA ILE A 288 0.75 11.04 -8.69
C ILE A 288 -0.49 10.22 -8.36
N GLN A 289 -0.46 8.92 -8.67
CA GLN A 289 -1.56 8.02 -8.32
C GLN A 289 -1.75 7.90 -6.81
N ALA A 290 -0.69 7.91 -6.02
CA ALA A 290 -0.81 7.92 -4.56
C ALA A 290 -1.53 9.19 -4.06
N LEU A 291 -1.27 10.36 -4.64
CA LEU A 291 -2.01 11.61 -4.34
C LEU A 291 -3.49 11.51 -4.76
N VAL A 292 -3.77 10.95 -5.94
CA VAL A 292 -5.14 10.74 -6.43
C VAL A 292 -5.92 9.82 -5.49
N TRP A 293 -5.32 8.70 -5.07
CA TRP A 293 -5.94 7.79 -4.11
C TRP A 293 -6.15 8.44 -2.75
N ALA A 294 -5.18 9.20 -2.23
CA ALA A 294 -5.31 9.93 -0.98
C ALA A 294 -6.52 10.89 -1.01
N LYS A 295 -6.65 11.68 -2.09
CA LYS A 295 -7.79 12.58 -2.30
C LYS A 295 -9.12 11.82 -2.37
N ARG A 296 -9.16 10.71 -3.11
CA ARG A 296 -10.38 9.89 -3.29
C ARG A 296 -10.87 9.29 -1.98
N LEU A 297 -9.95 8.81 -1.14
CA LEU A 297 -10.26 8.20 0.15
C LEU A 297 -10.63 9.20 1.24
N ALA A 298 -10.29 10.48 1.06
CA ALA A 298 -10.56 11.57 2.00
C ALA A 298 -11.91 12.28 1.72
N GLN A 299 -12.64 11.87 0.71
CA GLN A 299 -13.98 12.39 0.38
C GLN A 299 -15.07 11.58 1.08
#